data_d11dd7af9e690bfe73f270b0bb99eee9
#
_entry.id   d11dd7af9e690bfe73f270b0bb99eee9
#
_cell.length_a   1.000
_cell.length_b   1.000
_cell.length_c   1.000
_cell.angle_alpha   90.00
_cell.angle_beta   90.00
_cell.angle_gamma   90.00
#
_symmetry.space_group_name_H-M   'P 1'
#
loop_
_entity.id
_entity.type
_entity.pdbx_description
1 polymer ?
#
loop_
_entity_poly.entity_id
_entity_poly.type
_entity_poly.pdbx_seq_one_letter_code
_entity_poly.pdbx_strand_id
1 'polypeptide(L)'
;MKQVDRNVRSNDLSIAWPFAFTSVQLNRDTSLLKLIAMVTMLIDHAGKILFPQLPFMRVVGRLAFPLYAYCIAVGCVYTRNPLKYLSRIVLLALISQPIYAVALRHTVPSMYAYSFAEQPLRAAWAFYLGSWNHPSILVSLAAGVVLITTLKEKRISLFLGTALLCWIAQRYFDYGWHGLALMLLFYLCSNTRWLAIPVLGAYMIWWGAQGTGYSLFGLKFGIQMFAALALPLIFINTHSKMRMSQIFAYAFYPAHCAVIWALSEFLLK
;
A
#
# COMPACT_ATOMS: atom_id res chain seq x y z
N MET A 1 0.17 7.93 68.54
CA MET A 1 0.11 8.97 67.52
C MET A 1 0.29 8.28 66.17
N LYS A 2 -0.81 8.10 65.43
CA LYS A 2 -0.81 7.46 64.12
C LYS A 2 -0.57 8.52 63.05
N GLN A 3 0.49 8.39 62.30
CA GLN A 3 0.83 9.22 61.17
C GLN A 3 -0.09 8.85 60.01
N VAL A 4 -0.89 9.83 59.58
CA VAL A 4 -1.84 9.69 58.46
C VAL A 4 -1.04 9.93 57.19
N ASP A 5 -0.76 8.84 56.45
CA ASP A 5 -0.24 8.90 55.08
C ASP A 5 -1.28 9.54 54.15
N ARG A 6 -1.05 10.79 53.77
CA ARG A 6 -1.74 11.47 52.70
C ARG A 6 -1.06 11.14 51.36
N ASN A 7 -1.23 9.97 50.84
CA ASN A 7 -1.01 9.69 49.41
C ASN A 7 -2.32 10.04 48.67
N VAL A 8 -2.47 11.31 48.36
CA VAL A 8 -3.42 11.75 47.32
C VAL A 8 -2.81 11.31 46.00
N ARG A 9 -3.24 10.13 45.53
CA ARG A 9 -3.07 9.75 44.14
C ARG A 9 -3.79 10.81 43.31
N SER A 10 -3.04 11.69 42.65
CA SER A 10 -3.51 12.47 41.52
C SER A 10 -4.02 11.45 40.47
N ASN A 11 -5.33 11.34 40.37
CA ASN A 11 -5.97 10.70 39.24
C ASN A 11 -5.62 11.53 38.01
N ASP A 12 -4.49 11.23 37.38
CA ASP A 12 -4.24 11.58 36.01
C ASP A 12 -5.29 10.83 35.15
N LEU A 13 -6.43 11.48 34.98
CA LEU A 13 -7.37 11.22 33.90
C LEU A 13 -6.70 11.66 32.59
N SER A 14 -5.55 11.08 32.24
CA SER A 14 -5.03 11.15 30.90
C SER A 14 -6.00 10.34 30.04
N ILE A 15 -6.92 11.04 29.40
CA ILE A 15 -7.83 10.43 28.41
C ILE A 15 -6.92 9.70 27.42
N ALA A 16 -6.95 8.36 27.47
CA ALA A 16 -6.16 7.53 26.59
C ALA A 16 -6.45 7.92 25.14
N TRP A 17 -5.41 8.14 24.34
CA TRP A 17 -5.60 8.54 22.95
C TRP A 17 -6.33 7.45 22.18
N PRO A 18 -7.56 7.72 21.64
CA PRO A 18 -8.43 6.67 21.10
C PRO A 18 -7.89 5.98 19.85
N PHE A 19 -6.89 6.57 19.19
CA PHE A 19 -6.29 6.03 17.98
C PHE A 19 -4.93 5.33 18.20
N ALA A 20 -4.51 5.12 19.44
CA ALA A 20 -3.28 4.39 19.77
C ALA A 20 -3.55 2.88 19.95
N PHE A 21 -3.88 2.19 18.85
CA PHE A 21 -4.15 0.75 18.92
C PHE A 21 -2.89 -0.07 19.18
N THR A 22 -3.03 -1.08 20.05
CA THR A 22 -1.96 -2.01 20.43
C THR A 22 -2.23 -3.44 19.96
N SER A 23 -3.43 -3.71 19.47
CA SER A 23 -3.84 -5.02 18.97
C SER A 23 -4.76 -4.91 17.76
N VAL A 24 -4.82 -5.97 16.98
CA VAL A 24 -5.68 -6.11 15.81
C VAL A 24 -6.64 -7.27 16.04
N GLN A 25 -7.93 -7.07 15.76
CA GLN A 25 -8.98 -8.11 15.88
C GLN A 25 -9.28 -8.82 14.55
N LEU A 26 -8.76 -8.31 13.46
CA LEU A 26 -8.83 -8.90 12.12
C LEU A 26 -7.70 -9.91 11.91
N ASN A 27 -7.55 -10.43 10.70
CA ASN A 27 -6.54 -11.44 10.38
C ASN A 27 -5.12 -10.97 10.71
N ARG A 28 -4.42 -11.70 11.58
CA ARG A 28 -3.04 -11.41 12.00
C ARG A 28 -1.98 -12.13 11.17
N ASP A 29 -2.38 -13.01 10.28
CA ASP A 29 -1.47 -13.79 9.43
C ASP A 29 -0.98 -12.98 8.24
N THR A 30 -0.23 -11.91 8.54
CA THR A 30 0.30 -11.02 7.50
C THR A 30 1.30 -11.69 6.56
N SER A 31 1.88 -12.84 6.93
CA SER A 31 2.77 -13.58 6.04
C SER A 31 2.01 -14.21 4.89
N LEU A 32 0.90 -14.88 5.17
CA LEU A 32 0.02 -15.45 4.16
C LEU A 32 -0.61 -14.35 3.29
N LEU A 33 -1.13 -13.29 3.92
CA LEU A 33 -1.75 -12.18 3.19
C LEU A 33 -0.77 -11.49 2.25
N LYS A 34 0.48 -11.29 2.66
CA LYS A 34 1.53 -10.75 1.78
C LYS A 34 1.84 -11.69 0.62
N LEU A 35 1.91 -13.01 0.85
CA LEU A 35 2.12 -13.96 -0.23
C LEU A 35 1.00 -13.88 -1.26
N ILE A 36 -0.25 -13.88 -0.82
CA ILE A 36 -1.41 -13.72 -1.72
C ILE A 36 -1.33 -12.40 -2.48
N ALA A 37 -0.99 -11.31 -1.78
CA ALA A 37 -0.81 -9.99 -2.40
C ALA A 37 0.31 -9.99 -3.45
N MET A 38 1.44 -10.68 -3.20
CA MET A 38 2.55 -10.81 -4.14
C MET A 38 2.14 -11.58 -5.40
N VAL A 39 1.44 -12.71 -5.24
CA VAL A 39 0.96 -13.53 -6.35
C VAL A 39 -0.07 -12.76 -7.18
N THR A 40 -1.04 -12.12 -6.54
CA THR A 40 -2.08 -11.35 -7.25
C THR A 40 -1.50 -10.11 -7.93
N MET A 41 -0.46 -9.46 -7.35
CA MET A 41 0.26 -8.37 -7.99
C MET A 41 1.04 -8.84 -9.23
N LEU A 42 1.71 -10.00 -9.15
CA LEU A 42 2.38 -10.58 -10.31
C LEU A 42 1.39 -10.88 -11.44
N ILE A 43 0.22 -11.45 -11.11
CA ILE A 43 -0.85 -11.71 -12.08
C ILE A 43 -1.35 -10.39 -12.70
N ASP A 44 -1.54 -9.34 -11.89
CA ASP A 44 -1.95 -8.01 -12.36
C ASP A 44 -0.99 -7.44 -13.40
N HIS A 45 0.30 -7.43 -13.06
CA HIS A 45 1.34 -6.85 -13.92
C HIS A 45 1.56 -7.69 -15.17
N ALA A 46 1.55 -9.02 -15.06
CA ALA A 46 1.60 -9.92 -16.22
C ALA A 46 0.39 -9.71 -17.13
N GLY A 47 -0.81 -9.59 -16.56
CA GLY A 47 -2.04 -9.30 -17.31
C GLY A 47 -2.00 -7.94 -18.00
N LYS A 48 -1.36 -6.93 -17.39
CA LYS A 48 -1.21 -5.60 -18.01
C LYS A 48 -0.27 -5.62 -19.21
N ILE A 49 0.84 -6.37 -19.12
CA ILE A 49 1.98 -6.24 -20.04
C ILE A 49 2.06 -7.40 -21.03
N LEU A 50 1.94 -8.65 -20.55
CA LEU A 50 2.14 -9.85 -21.36
C LEU A 50 0.84 -10.39 -21.94
N PHE A 51 -0.28 -10.26 -21.22
CA PHE A 51 -1.57 -10.87 -21.58
C PHE A 51 -2.73 -9.84 -21.51
N PRO A 52 -2.65 -8.70 -22.26
CA PRO A 52 -3.69 -7.67 -22.22
C PRO A 52 -5.07 -8.15 -22.70
N GLN A 53 -5.10 -9.25 -23.47
CA GLN A 53 -6.31 -9.93 -23.94
C GLN A 53 -7.04 -10.71 -22.84
N LEU A 54 -6.43 -10.90 -21.64
CA LEU A 54 -7.00 -11.64 -20.53
C LEU A 54 -7.41 -10.71 -19.36
N PRO A 55 -8.55 -10.00 -19.46
CA PRO A 55 -8.95 -8.98 -18.48
C PRO A 55 -9.17 -9.54 -17.08
N PHE A 56 -9.48 -10.85 -16.93
CA PHE A 56 -9.64 -11.47 -15.62
C PHE A 56 -8.36 -11.41 -14.77
N MET A 57 -7.17 -11.39 -15.37
CA MET A 57 -5.92 -11.23 -14.65
C MET A 57 -5.86 -9.88 -13.91
N ARG A 58 -6.41 -8.84 -14.54
CA ARG A 58 -6.53 -7.51 -13.91
C ARG A 58 -7.55 -7.52 -12.76
N VAL A 59 -8.62 -8.30 -12.87
CA VAL A 59 -9.62 -8.48 -11.81
C VAL A 59 -8.98 -9.16 -10.59
N VAL A 60 -8.27 -10.28 -10.79
CA VAL A 60 -7.53 -10.97 -9.72
C VAL A 60 -6.49 -10.03 -9.10
N GLY A 61 -5.82 -9.24 -9.92
CA GLY A 61 -4.83 -8.26 -9.48
C GLY A 61 -5.36 -7.21 -8.52
N ARG A 62 -6.66 -6.88 -8.57
CA ARG A 62 -7.26 -5.88 -7.65
C ARG A 62 -7.21 -6.29 -6.17
N LEU A 63 -7.00 -7.56 -5.86
CA LEU A 63 -6.83 -8.03 -4.49
C LEU A 63 -5.50 -7.58 -3.88
N ALA A 64 -4.47 -7.34 -4.69
CA ALA A 64 -3.11 -7.04 -4.21
C ALA A 64 -3.07 -5.81 -3.31
N PHE A 65 -3.62 -4.68 -3.79
CA PHE A 65 -3.52 -3.42 -3.07
C PHE A 65 -4.20 -3.44 -1.69
N PRO A 66 -5.48 -3.86 -1.53
CA PRO A 66 -6.11 -3.93 -0.21
C PRO A 66 -5.34 -4.82 0.76
N LEU A 67 -4.81 -5.95 0.30
CA LEU A 67 -4.01 -6.86 1.13
C LEU A 67 -2.71 -6.20 1.61
N TYR A 68 -1.98 -5.49 0.72
CA TYR A 68 -0.81 -4.72 1.13
C TYR A 68 -1.17 -3.57 2.06
N ALA A 69 -2.21 -2.80 1.73
CA ALA A 69 -2.70 -1.69 2.55
C ALA A 69 -3.04 -2.14 3.96
N TYR A 70 -3.74 -3.27 4.08
CA TYR A 70 -4.05 -3.90 5.36
C TYR A 70 -2.78 -4.36 6.09
N CYS A 71 -1.86 -5.04 5.42
CA CYS A 71 -0.59 -5.47 6.02
C CYS A 71 0.25 -4.28 6.52
N ILE A 72 0.22 -3.14 5.83
CA ILE A 72 0.86 -1.90 6.29
C ILE A 72 0.17 -1.37 7.56
N ALA A 73 -1.16 -1.33 7.58
CA ALA A 73 -1.91 -0.90 8.76
C ALA A 73 -1.59 -1.77 9.99
N VAL A 74 -1.59 -3.09 9.83
CA VAL A 74 -1.18 -4.05 10.89
C VAL A 74 0.27 -3.82 11.29
N GLY A 75 1.17 -3.60 10.33
CA GLY A 75 2.57 -3.25 10.58
C GLY A 75 2.72 -2.00 11.44
N CYS A 76 1.94 -0.96 11.19
CA CYS A 76 1.94 0.27 11.97
C CYS A 76 1.41 0.07 13.40
N VAL A 77 0.46 -0.87 13.62
CA VAL A 77 0.00 -1.22 14.97
C VAL A 77 1.14 -1.84 15.80
N TYR A 78 1.88 -2.79 15.23
CA TYR A 78 2.85 -3.59 15.97
C TYR A 78 4.31 -3.08 15.91
N THR A 79 4.63 -2.15 15.01
CA THR A 79 6.00 -1.65 14.91
C THR A 79 6.42 -0.85 16.14
N ARG A 80 7.63 -1.13 16.66
CA ARG A 80 8.27 -0.37 17.73
C ARG A 80 9.07 0.81 17.20
N ASN A 81 9.48 0.77 15.94
CA ASN A 81 10.27 1.83 15.31
C ASN A 81 9.65 2.19 13.94
N PRO A 82 8.73 3.17 13.90
CA PRO A 82 8.06 3.59 12.69
C PRO A 82 9.03 4.16 11.64
N LEU A 83 10.07 4.88 12.06
CA LEU A 83 11.06 5.44 11.13
C LEU A 83 11.84 4.34 10.41
N LYS A 84 12.26 3.30 11.13
CA LYS A 84 12.93 2.14 10.51
C LYS A 84 11.98 1.37 9.58
N TYR A 85 10.70 1.34 9.89
CA TYR A 85 9.70 0.72 9.03
C TYR A 85 9.51 1.53 7.75
N LEU A 86 9.32 2.84 7.87
CA LEU A 86 9.20 3.78 6.76
C LEU A 86 10.46 3.76 5.88
N SER A 87 11.66 3.84 6.47
CA SER A 87 12.92 3.89 5.71
C SER A 87 13.12 2.67 4.81
N ARG A 88 12.68 1.48 5.24
CA ARG A 88 12.74 0.26 4.41
C ARG A 88 11.83 0.36 3.18
N ILE A 89 10.63 0.90 3.32
CA ILE A 89 9.68 1.07 2.21
C ILE A 89 10.20 2.13 1.25
N VAL A 90 10.70 3.25 1.78
CA VAL A 90 11.28 4.34 0.97
C VAL A 90 12.51 3.85 0.20
N LEU A 91 13.43 3.14 0.87
CA LEU A 91 14.62 2.59 0.22
C LEU A 91 14.22 1.61 -0.89
N LEU A 92 13.24 0.75 -0.64
CA LEU A 92 12.71 -0.15 -1.65
C LEU A 92 12.10 0.61 -2.83
N ALA A 93 11.35 1.69 -2.57
CA ALA A 93 10.79 2.54 -3.61
C ALA A 93 11.89 3.17 -4.48
N LEU A 94 12.93 3.75 -3.85
CA LEU A 94 14.06 4.36 -4.55
C LEU A 94 14.80 3.37 -5.47
N ILE A 95 15.06 2.16 -4.97
CA ILE A 95 15.77 1.12 -5.74
C ILE A 95 14.88 0.56 -6.86
N SER A 96 13.59 0.36 -6.60
CA SER A 96 12.70 -0.32 -7.53
C SER A 96 12.13 0.59 -8.62
N GLN A 97 12.17 1.91 -8.43
CA GLN A 97 11.48 2.86 -9.30
C GLN A 97 11.90 2.77 -10.77
N PRO A 98 13.19 2.70 -11.14
CA PRO A 98 13.60 2.63 -12.54
C PRO A 98 13.08 1.37 -13.24
N ILE A 99 13.21 0.20 -12.60
CA ILE A 99 12.74 -1.05 -13.19
C ILE A 99 11.21 -1.12 -13.26
N TYR A 100 10.51 -0.56 -12.27
CA TYR A 100 9.07 -0.45 -12.28
C TYR A 100 8.58 0.39 -13.48
N ALA A 101 9.21 1.56 -13.72
CA ALA A 101 8.84 2.44 -14.82
C ALA A 101 9.00 1.77 -16.19
N VAL A 102 10.09 1.03 -16.39
CA VAL A 102 10.33 0.29 -17.63
C VAL A 102 9.38 -0.90 -17.76
N ALA A 103 9.28 -1.72 -16.73
CA ALA A 103 8.47 -2.95 -16.74
C ALA A 103 7.00 -2.70 -17.01
N LEU A 104 6.44 -1.61 -16.48
CA LEU A 104 5.02 -1.28 -16.65
C LEU A 104 4.75 -0.23 -17.75
N ARG A 105 5.77 0.07 -18.58
CA ARG A 105 5.69 1.01 -19.70
C ARG A 105 5.26 2.42 -19.27
N HIS A 106 5.75 2.87 -18.11
CA HIS A 106 5.59 4.24 -17.60
C HIS A 106 6.76 5.14 -17.99
N THR A 107 7.39 4.85 -19.12
CA THR A 107 8.54 5.61 -19.65
C THR A 107 8.09 6.93 -20.27
N VAL A 108 8.94 7.95 -20.11
CA VAL A 108 8.74 9.28 -20.70
C VAL A 108 9.95 9.66 -21.53
N PRO A 109 9.80 10.54 -22.54
CA PRO A 109 10.92 10.94 -23.43
C PRO A 109 12.14 11.47 -22.69
N SER A 110 11.94 12.15 -21.56
CA SER A 110 13.05 12.69 -20.75
C SER A 110 13.98 11.61 -20.17
N MET A 111 13.52 10.35 -20.03
CA MET A 111 14.36 9.24 -19.61
C MET A 111 15.46 8.91 -20.62
N TYR A 112 15.25 9.24 -21.87
CA TYR A 112 16.14 8.93 -23.00
C TYR A 112 16.73 10.20 -23.64
N ALA A 113 16.76 11.31 -22.89
CA ALA A 113 17.23 12.60 -23.38
C ALA A 113 18.74 12.62 -23.71
N TYR A 114 19.50 11.69 -23.13
CA TYR A 114 20.95 11.59 -23.34
C TYR A 114 21.34 10.17 -23.76
N SER A 115 22.35 10.06 -24.63
CA SER A 115 22.95 8.78 -25.02
C SER A 115 23.79 8.21 -23.90
N PHE A 116 23.58 6.94 -23.54
CA PHE A 116 24.44 6.24 -22.58
C PHE A 116 25.87 6.05 -23.09
N ALA A 117 26.07 5.99 -24.41
CA ALA A 117 27.41 5.86 -25.02
C ALA A 117 28.22 7.16 -24.91
N GLU A 118 27.58 8.33 -25.05
CA GLU A 118 28.27 9.63 -25.09
C GLU A 118 28.31 10.30 -23.71
N GLN A 119 27.21 10.23 -22.93
CA GLN A 119 27.06 10.93 -21.66
C GLN A 119 26.47 10.01 -20.57
N PRO A 120 27.18 8.94 -20.14
CA PRO A 120 26.60 7.87 -19.30
C PRO A 120 26.03 8.37 -17.98
N LEU A 121 26.71 9.30 -17.30
CA LEU A 121 26.24 9.83 -16.01
C LEU A 121 24.97 10.70 -16.16
N ARG A 122 24.93 11.54 -17.21
CA ARG A 122 23.75 12.35 -17.50
C ARG A 122 22.57 11.50 -17.94
N ALA A 123 22.82 10.49 -18.78
CA ALA A 123 21.82 9.53 -19.21
C ALA A 123 21.24 8.75 -18.02
N ALA A 124 22.08 8.22 -17.14
CA ALA A 124 21.65 7.52 -15.93
C ALA A 124 20.82 8.42 -15.00
N TRP A 125 21.23 9.67 -14.83
CA TRP A 125 20.51 10.64 -14.00
C TRP A 125 19.16 11.02 -14.61
N ALA A 126 19.11 11.34 -15.92
CA ALA A 126 17.87 11.66 -16.62
C ALA A 126 16.91 10.46 -16.62
N PHE A 127 17.42 9.25 -16.82
CA PHE A 127 16.65 8.01 -16.74
C PHE A 127 16.05 7.81 -15.34
N TYR A 128 16.84 7.97 -14.30
CA TYR A 128 16.37 7.85 -12.92
C TYR A 128 15.32 8.91 -12.58
N LEU A 129 15.58 10.17 -12.85
CA LEU A 129 14.62 11.25 -12.56
C LEU A 129 13.34 11.10 -13.38
N GLY A 130 13.44 10.77 -14.66
CA GLY A 130 12.29 10.55 -15.53
C GLY A 130 11.42 9.37 -15.08
N SER A 131 12.01 8.34 -14.45
CA SER A 131 11.23 7.20 -13.89
C SER A 131 10.24 7.63 -12.82
N TRP A 132 10.46 8.75 -12.13
CA TRP A 132 9.58 9.30 -11.10
C TRP A 132 8.37 10.06 -11.64
N ASN A 133 8.22 10.17 -12.97
CA ASN A 133 7.02 10.77 -13.55
C ASN A 133 5.75 9.98 -13.20
N HIS A 134 5.89 8.68 -12.96
CA HIS A 134 4.83 7.80 -12.47
C HIS A 134 5.36 6.96 -11.29
N PRO A 135 5.27 7.48 -10.05
CA PRO A 135 5.79 6.78 -8.88
C PRO A 135 5.09 5.45 -8.63
N SER A 136 5.83 4.47 -8.15
CA SER A 136 5.30 3.15 -7.82
C SER A 136 4.38 3.19 -6.59
N ILE A 137 3.57 2.15 -6.43
CA ILE A 137 2.68 1.97 -5.27
C ILE A 137 3.40 2.09 -3.91
N LEU A 138 4.70 1.83 -3.87
CA LEU A 138 5.51 1.93 -2.65
C LEU A 138 5.51 3.35 -2.07
N VAL A 139 5.40 4.39 -2.91
CA VAL A 139 5.27 5.78 -2.48
C VAL A 139 3.94 5.98 -1.74
N SER A 140 2.84 5.43 -2.27
CA SER A 140 1.53 5.46 -1.61
C SER A 140 1.58 4.72 -0.26
N LEU A 141 2.23 3.55 -0.21
CA LEU A 141 2.39 2.78 1.03
C LEU A 141 3.23 3.55 2.06
N ALA A 142 4.31 4.21 1.65
CA ALA A 142 5.13 5.04 2.53
C ALA A 142 4.34 6.23 3.10
N ALA A 143 3.57 6.93 2.27
CA ALA A 143 2.69 8.02 2.70
C ALA A 143 1.64 7.52 3.71
N GLY A 144 1.05 6.35 3.49
CA GLY A 144 0.12 5.71 4.43
C GLY A 144 0.77 5.40 5.77
N VAL A 145 2.03 4.93 5.79
CA VAL A 145 2.78 4.73 7.06
C VAL A 145 2.93 6.05 7.82
N VAL A 146 3.26 7.15 7.13
CA VAL A 146 3.40 8.47 7.77
C VAL A 146 2.07 8.92 8.37
N LEU A 147 0.97 8.84 7.60
CA LEU A 147 -0.37 9.22 8.06
C LEU A 147 -0.79 8.41 9.30
N ILE A 148 -0.67 7.08 9.23
CA ILE A 148 -1.06 6.21 10.35
C ILE A 148 -0.18 6.48 11.59
N THR A 149 1.12 6.63 11.40
CA THR A 149 2.06 6.82 12.50
C THR A 149 1.84 8.17 13.20
N THR A 150 1.65 9.25 12.46
CA THR A 150 1.41 10.58 13.02
C THR A 150 0.10 10.64 13.80
N LEU A 151 -0.94 9.96 13.31
CA LEU A 151 -2.21 9.82 14.03
C LEU A 151 -2.03 9.00 15.31
N LYS A 152 -1.36 7.83 15.23
CA LYS A 152 -1.08 6.95 16.36
C LYS A 152 -0.30 7.68 17.47
N GLU A 153 0.70 8.50 17.10
CA GLU A 153 1.56 9.23 18.03
C GLU A 153 0.96 10.54 18.53
N LYS A 154 -0.31 10.83 18.26
CA LYS A 154 -1.00 12.06 18.67
C LYS A 154 -0.39 13.34 18.07
N ARG A 155 0.35 13.23 16.97
CA ARG A 155 0.96 14.38 16.27
C ARG A 155 -0.01 15.00 15.27
N ILE A 156 -1.09 15.59 15.77
CA ILE A 156 -2.23 16.00 14.92
C ILE A 156 -1.85 17.06 13.89
N SER A 157 -1.03 18.04 14.23
CA SER A 157 -0.58 19.05 13.26
C SER A 157 0.20 18.42 12.09
N LEU A 158 1.08 17.45 12.40
CA LEU A 158 1.84 16.73 11.37
C LEU A 158 0.93 15.80 10.55
N PHE A 159 -0.06 15.15 11.18
CA PHE A 159 -1.07 14.36 10.48
C PHE A 159 -1.85 15.22 9.48
N LEU A 160 -2.38 16.37 9.91
CA LEU A 160 -3.16 17.25 9.04
C LEU A 160 -2.30 17.85 7.92
N GLY A 161 -1.07 18.27 8.21
CA GLY A 161 -0.12 18.74 7.19
C GLY A 161 0.21 17.66 6.16
N THR A 162 0.48 16.43 6.60
CA THR A 162 0.72 15.29 5.70
C THR A 162 -0.52 14.95 4.87
N ALA A 163 -1.71 14.94 5.47
CA ALA A 163 -2.96 14.67 4.76
C ALA A 163 -3.22 15.73 3.67
N LEU A 164 -3.00 17.00 3.98
CA LEU A 164 -3.12 18.09 3.01
C LEU A 164 -2.11 17.96 1.87
N LEU A 165 -0.84 17.66 2.17
CA LEU A 165 0.18 17.43 1.14
C LEU A 165 -0.18 16.23 0.25
N CYS A 166 -0.66 15.14 0.84
CA CYS A 166 -1.13 13.97 0.10
C CYS A 166 -2.34 14.30 -0.77
N TRP A 167 -3.26 15.14 -0.31
CA TRP A 167 -4.40 15.59 -1.11
C TRP A 167 -3.96 16.42 -2.33
N ILE A 168 -3.03 17.36 -2.15
CA ILE A 168 -2.47 18.16 -3.24
C ILE A 168 -1.70 17.30 -4.24
N ALA A 169 -0.90 16.34 -3.72
CA ALA A 169 -0.06 15.45 -4.50
C ALA A 169 -0.78 14.17 -4.99
N GLN A 170 -2.10 14.05 -4.85
CA GLN A 170 -2.84 12.80 -5.11
C GLN A 170 -2.62 12.20 -6.50
N ARG A 171 -2.32 13.01 -7.51
CA ARG A 171 -2.01 12.56 -8.87
C ARG A 171 -0.74 11.72 -9.00
N TYR A 172 0.16 11.83 -8.01
CA TYR A 172 1.40 11.05 -7.94
C TYR A 172 1.25 9.73 -7.17
N PHE A 173 0.06 9.42 -6.68
CA PHE A 173 -0.24 8.15 -6.01
C PHE A 173 -1.05 7.24 -6.91
N ASP A 174 -0.67 5.97 -7.00
CA ASP A 174 -1.30 4.96 -7.88
C ASP A 174 -2.83 4.88 -7.73
N TYR A 175 -3.32 5.02 -6.50
CA TYR A 175 -4.75 4.99 -6.18
C TYR A 175 -5.25 6.34 -5.66
N GLY A 176 -4.48 7.41 -5.86
CA GLY A 176 -4.82 8.74 -5.38
C GLY A 176 -5.09 8.78 -3.87
N TRP A 177 -5.94 9.71 -3.46
CA TRP A 177 -6.35 9.83 -2.06
C TRP A 177 -7.19 8.63 -1.57
N HIS A 178 -7.89 7.92 -2.49
CA HIS A 178 -8.69 6.75 -2.12
C HIS A 178 -7.84 5.62 -1.53
N GLY A 179 -6.66 5.39 -2.09
CA GLY A 179 -5.74 4.39 -1.55
C GLY A 179 -5.25 4.74 -0.15
N LEU A 180 -4.92 6.01 0.09
CA LEU A 180 -4.48 6.49 1.40
C LEU A 180 -5.61 6.43 2.43
N ALA A 181 -6.82 6.83 2.04
CA ALA A 181 -8.01 6.72 2.88
C ALA A 181 -8.31 5.25 3.25
N LEU A 182 -8.20 4.32 2.30
CA LEU A 182 -8.37 2.89 2.58
C LEU A 182 -7.36 2.37 3.62
N MET A 183 -6.08 2.78 3.51
CA MET A 183 -5.05 2.40 4.49
C MET A 183 -5.37 2.94 5.89
N LEU A 184 -5.83 4.18 5.96
CA LEU A 184 -6.25 4.80 7.22
C LEU A 184 -7.48 4.12 7.80
N LEU A 185 -8.47 3.78 6.98
CA LEU A 185 -9.66 3.02 7.39
C LEU A 185 -9.30 1.62 7.90
N PHE A 186 -8.38 0.91 7.24
CA PHE A 186 -7.87 -0.36 7.76
C PHE A 186 -7.25 -0.20 9.15
N TYR A 187 -6.49 0.87 9.36
CA TYR A 187 -5.92 1.15 10.68
C TYR A 187 -7.01 1.45 11.72
N LEU A 188 -7.92 2.38 11.43
CA LEU A 188 -8.97 2.82 12.34
C LEU A 188 -9.94 1.69 12.71
N CYS A 189 -10.25 0.81 11.76
CA CYS A 189 -11.16 -0.32 11.97
C CYS A 189 -10.46 -1.59 12.47
N SER A 190 -9.13 -1.61 12.57
CA SER A 190 -8.35 -2.82 12.87
C SER A 190 -8.69 -3.43 14.23
N ASN A 191 -9.09 -2.62 15.19
CA ASN A 191 -9.41 -3.04 16.57
C ASN A 191 -10.89 -3.37 16.80
N THR A 192 -11.75 -3.22 15.78
CA THR A 192 -13.19 -3.42 15.95
C THR A 192 -13.79 -4.15 14.74
N ARG A 193 -13.84 -5.48 14.83
CA ARG A 193 -14.27 -6.34 13.71
C ARG A 193 -15.66 -5.99 13.19
N TRP A 194 -16.62 -5.73 14.08
CA TRP A 194 -18.00 -5.41 13.69
C TRP A 194 -18.14 -4.10 12.94
N LEU A 195 -17.28 -3.12 13.24
CA LEU A 195 -17.23 -1.86 12.52
C LEU A 195 -16.46 -2.00 11.20
N ALA A 196 -15.42 -2.82 11.17
CA ALA A 196 -14.59 -3.02 10.00
C ALA A 196 -15.37 -3.56 8.79
N ILE A 197 -16.24 -4.55 9.00
CA ILE A 197 -16.99 -5.20 7.92
C ILE A 197 -17.85 -4.20 7.14
N PRO A 198 -18.79 -3.44 7.78
CA PRO A 198 -19.64 -2.50 7.06
C PRO A 198 -18.86 -1.30 6.52
N VAL A 199 -17.93 -0.73 7.27
CA VAL A 199 -17.20 0.48 6.86
C VAL A 199 -16.28 0.21 5.67
N LEU A 200 -15.47 -0.85 5.74
CA LEU A 200 -14.55 -1.20 4.64
C LEU A 200 -15.31 -1.69 3.41
N GLY A 201 -16.38 -2.49 3.62
CA GLY A 201 -17.24 -2.96 2.55
C GLY A 201 -17.92 -1.81 1.82
N ALA A 202 -18.56 -0.90 2.56
CA ALA A 202 -19.23 0.27 2.00
C ALA A 202 -18.23 1.19 1.26
N TYR A 203 -17.06 1.43 1.86
CA TYR A 203 -16.03 2.26 1.23
C TYR A 203 -15.53 1.67 -0.10
N MET A 204 -15.22 0.38 -0.14
CA MET A 204 -14.68 -0.26 -1.34
C MET A 204 -15.73 -0.37 -2.44
N ILE A 205 -17.00 -0.63 -2.08
CA ILE A 205 -18.13 -0.62 -3.02
C ILE A 205 -18.32 0.79 -3.58
N TRP A 206 -18.38 1.81 -2.71
CA TRP A 206 -18.50 3.20 -3.12
C TRP A 206 -17.38 3.64 -4.06
N TRP A 207 -16.13 3.31 -3.74
CA TRP A 207 -14.98 3.60 -4.59
C TRP A 207 -15.07 2.87 -5.94
N GLY A 208 -15.45 1.60 -5.94
CA GLY A 208 -15.64 0.83 -7.16
C GLY A 208 -16.78 1.37 -8.04
N ALA A 209 -17.84 1.91 -7.44
CA ALA A 209 -18.99 2.46 -8.15
C ALA A 209 -18.67 3.76 -8.92
N GLN A 210 -17.55 4.44 -8.63
CA GLN A 210 -17.13 5.64 -9.36
C GLN A 210 -16.57 5.35 -10.75
N GLY A 211 -16.25 4.09 -11.07
CA GLY A 211 -15.72 3.69 -12.38
C GLY A 211 -16.83 3.20 -13.33
N THR A 212 -16.51 3.03 -14.60
CA THR A 212 -17.49 2.71 -15.66
C THR A 212 -17.10 1.55 -16.56
N GLY A 213 -16.04 0.79 -16.23
CA GLY A 213 -15.49 -0.26 -17.12
C GLY A 213 -16.30 -1.57 -17.18
N TYR A 214 -17.20 -1.81 -16.23
CA TYR A 214 -17.99 -3.03 -16.10
C TYR A 214 -19.46 -2.72 -15.87
N SER A 215 -20.34 -3.68 -16.17
CA SER A 215 -21.77 -3.57 -15.86
C SER A 215 -22.33 -4.90 -15.39
N LEU A 216 -23.21 -4.85 -14.39
CA LEU A 216 -23.96 -5.99 -13.88
C LEU A 216 -25.39 -5.53 -13.56
N PHE A 217 -26.40 -6.21 -14.12
CA PHE A 217 -27.83 -5.84 -13.96
C PHE A 217 -28.11 -4.35 -14.24
N GLY A 218 -27.44 -3.76 -15.25
CA GLY A 218 -27.60 -2.35 -15.60
C GLY A 218 -26.81 -1.35 -14.76
N LEU A 219 -26.20 -1.77 -13.65
CA LEU A 219 -25.35 -0.94 -12.81
C LEU A 219 -23.92 -0.93 -13.38
N LYS A 220 -23.40 0.26 -13.68
CA LYS A 220 -22.01 0.44 -14.14
C LYS A 220 -21.08 0.58 -12.95
N PHE A 221 -19.89 -0.03 -13.04
CA PHE A 221 -18.85 0.07 -12.01
C PHE A 221 -17.45 -0.09 -12.60
N GLY A 222 -16.45 0.34 -11.84
CA GLY A 222 -15.04 0.22 -12.24
C GLY A 222 -14.42 -1.10 -11.78
N ILE A 223 -13.28 -1.42 -12.37
CA ILE A 223 -12.49 -2.62 -11.98
C ILE A 223 -12.15 -2.64 -10.48
N GLN A 224 -12.08 -1.47 -9.84
CA GLN A 224 -11.75 -1.35 -8.42
C GLN A 224 -12.81 -1.96 -7.49
N MET A 225 -14.03 -2.21 -7.98
CA MET A 225 -15.06 -2.95 -7.25
C MET A 225 -14.57 -4.35 -6.82
N PHE A 226 -13.79 -5.01 -7.68
CA PHE A 226 -13.25 -6.35 -7.40
C PHE A 226 -12.21 -6.36 -6.26
N ALA A 227 -11.68 -5.21 -5.87
CA ALA A 227 -10.82 -5.10 -4.69
C ALA A 227 -11.52 -5.53 -3.40
N ALA A 228 -12.85 -5.42 -3.34
CA ALA A 228 -13.66 -5.90 -2.21
C ALA A 228 -13.55 -7.42 -1.98
N LEU A 229 -13.16 -8.19 -3.00
CA LEU A 229 -12.90 -9.63 -2.87
C LEU A 229 -11.72 -9.96 -1.94
N ALA A 230 -10.89 -8.97 -1.59
CA ALA A 230 -9.85 -9.14 -0.57
C ALA A 230 -10.41 -9.15 0.86
N LEU A 231 -11.60 -8.61 1.11
CA LEU A 231 -12.17 -8.47 2.46
C LEU A 231 -12.35 -9.81 3.18
N PRO A 232 -12.86 -10.89 2.56
CA PRO A 232 -12.95 -12.19 3.23
C PRO A 232 -11.60 -12.67 3.79
N LEU A 233 -10.50 -12.48 3.05
CA LEU A 233 -9.16 -12.86 3.49
C LEU A 233 -8.68 -12.03 4.69
N ILE A 234 -9.10 -10.75 4.75
CA ILE A 234 -8.77 -9.83 5.85
C ILE A 234 -9.60 -10.13 7.09
N PHE A 235 -10.86 -10.54 6.92
CA PHE A 235 -11.77 -10.79 8.04
C PHE A 235 -11.65 -12.19 8.64
N ILE A 236 -11.29 -13.19 7.84
CA ILE A 236 -11.12 -14.57 8.32
C ILE A 236 -9.73 -14.71 8.93
N ASN A 237 -9.67 -15.03 10.24
CA ASN A 237 -8.41 -15.33 10.88
C ASN A 237 -7.85 -16.64 10.34
N THR A 238 -6.81 -16.55 9.53
CA THR A 238 -6.03 -17.69 9.10
C THR A 238 -4.90 -17.96 10.11
N HIS A 239 -4.62 -19.22 10.38
CA HIS A 239 -3.59 -19.63 11.32
C HIS A 239 -2.51 -20.41 10.59
N SER A 240 -2.05 -19.87 9.44
CA SER A 240 -0.93 -20.52 8.73
C SER A 240 0.34 -20.39 9.57
N LYS A 241 1.11 -21.48 9.64
CA LYS A 241 2.42 -21.48 10.29
C LYS A 241 3.50 -20.83 9.41
N MET A 242 3.09 -20.15 8.32
CA MET A 242 4.00 -19.57 7.35
C MET A 242 4.76 -18.39 7.93
N ARG A 243 6.08 -18.41 7.76
CA ARG A 243 6.97 -17.30 8.09
C ARG A 243 7.66 -16.84 6.82
N MET A 244 7.32 -15.66 6.35
CA MET A 244 7.96 -15.06 5.18
C MET A 244 9.21 -14.30 5.61
N SER A 245 10.34 -14.57 4.93
CA SER A 245 11.56 -13.79 5.09
C SER A 245 11.33 -12.35 4.64
N GLN A 246 11.82 -11.37 5.41
CA GLN A 246 11.75 -9.96 5.04
C GLN A 246 12.53 -9.68 3.74
N ILE A 247 13.68 -10.33 3.57
CA ILE A 247 14.51 -10.19 2.37
C ILE A 247 13.72 -10.64 1.14
N PHE A 248 13.08 -11.80 1.22
CA PHE A 248 12.24 -12.31 0.12
C PHE A 248 11.09 -11.34 -0.21
N ALA A 249 10.38 -10.83 0.81
CA ALA A 249 9.27 -9.90 0.60
C ALA A 249 9.72 -8.59 -0.08
N TYR A 250 10.90 -8.07 0.26
CA TYR A 250 11.43 -6.85 -0.36
C TYR A 250 12.02 -7.11 -1.74
N ALA A 251 12.80 -8.19 -1.91
CA ALA A 251 13.41 -8.52 -3.20
C ALA A 251 12.38 -8.88 -4.28
N PHE A 252 11.24 -9.43 -3.90
CA PHE A 252 10.18 -9.80 -4.84
C PHE A 252 9.71 -8.61 -5.68
N TYR A 253 9.59 -7.41 -5.08
CA TYR A 253 9.03 -6.25 -5.78
C TYR A 253 9.87 -5.83 -7.00
N PRO A 254 11.17 -5.56 -6.92
CA PRO A 254 11.97 -5.29 -8.11
C PRO A 254 12.16 -6.53 -8.99
N ALA A 255 12.25 -7.73 -8.40
CA ALA A 255 12.51 -8.95 -9.16
C ALA A 255 11.36 -9.30 -10.12
N HIS A 256 10.09 -9.26 -9.66
CA HIS A 256 8.98 -9.56 -10.56
C HIS A 256 8.85 -8.53 -11.69
N CYS A 257 9.13 -7.25 -11.42
CA CYS A 257 9.19 -6.23 -12.46
C CYS A 257 10.29 -6.54 -13.49
N ALA A 258 11.49 -6.92 -13.04
CA ALA A 258 12.58 -7.31 -13.93
C ALA A 258 12.22 -8.52 -14.80
N VAL A 259 11.59 -9.54 -14.22
CA VAL A 259 11.13 -10.72 -14.95
C VAL A 259 10.07 -10.35 -16.00
N ILE A 260 9.07 -9.54 -15.64
CA ILE A 260 8.03 -9.12 -16.59
C ILE A 260 8.66 -8.30 -17.73
N TRP A 261 9.58 -7.39 -17.42
CA TRP A 261 10.29 -6.64 -18.44
C TRP A 261 11.08 -7.55 -19.37
N ALA A 262 11.90 -8.46 -18.84
CA ALA A 262 12.68 -9.39 -19.65
C ALA A 262 11.78 -10.25 -20.54
N LEU A 263 10.68 -10.80 -20.00
CA LEU A 263 9.70 -11.57 -20.79
C LEU A 263 9.02 -10.72 -21.86
N SER A 264 8.71 -9.45 -21.57
CA SER A 264 8.09 -8.57 -22.57
C SER A 264 9.01 -8.25 -23.73
N GLU A 265 10.33 -8.09 -23.47
CA GLU A 265 11.35 -7.91 -24.52
C GLU A 265 11.56 -9.16 -25.38
N PHE A 266 11.37 -10.34 -24.79
CA PHE A 266 11.53 -11.62 -25.48
C PHE A 266 10.26 -12.05 -26.26
N LEU A 267 9.07 -11.83 -25.71
CA LEU A 267 7.82 -12.35 -26.29
C LEU A 267 7.10 -11.36 -27.20
N LEU A 268 7.36 -10.05 -27.07
CA LEU A 268 6.61 -9.00 -27.79
C LEU A 268 7.46 -8.27 -28.84
N LYS A 269 8.69 -8.73 -29.09
CA LYS A 269 9.51 -8.41 -30.26
C LYS A 269 9.38 -9.52 -31.29
#